data_c1e0a52d73f5f6521a94218676948c13
#
_entry.id   c1e0a52d73f5f6521a94218676948c13
#
_cell.length_a   1.000
_cell.length_b   1.000
_cell.length_c   1.000
_cell.angle_alpha   90.00
_cell.angle_beta   90.00
_cell.angle_gamma   90.00
#
_symmetry.space_group_name_H-M   'P 1'
#
loop_
_entity.id
_entity.type
_entity.pdbx_description
1 polymer ?
#
loop_
_entity_poly.entity_id
_entity_poly.type
_entity_poly.pdbx_seq_one_letter_code
_entity_poly.pdbx_strand_id
1 'polypeptide(L)'
;MNKDSEPPGDEVIPFDSGDVPHALAQIARLGEGLKAEFDLIAGRMSWLVIAESFIFSAFATVMASYRSDHPRIGVLLYLAWVLPFVGMFLAVCVFVAILAALSAIDTLKVQRDRMMAGLPSHLRIDLIAAQSRKEWWGNLPAYVIPPLLFLVWAAAYVFAVS
;
A
#
# COMPACT_ATOMS: atom_id res chain seq x y z
N MET A 1 -15.53 20.40 39.46
CA MET A 1 -15.42 20.94 38.10
C MET A 1 -13.95 21.22 37.90
N ASN A 2 -13.20 20.17 37.49
CA ASN A 2 -11.73 20.17 37.46
C ASN A 2 -11.29 20.65 36.08
N LYS A 3 -10.64 21.80 36.01
CA LYS A 3 -10.34 22.59 34.80
C LYS A 3 -8.86 22.46 34.37
N ASP A 4 -8.16 21.41 34.84
CA ASP A 4 -6.71 21.28 34.68
C ASP A 4 -6.30 20.01 33.92
N SER A 5 -6.83 19.84 32.70
CA SER A 5 -6.26 18.89 31.75
C SER A 5 -6.13 19.57 30.38
N GLU A 6 -5.33 20.63 30.36
CA GLU A 6 -4.77 21.12 29.10
C GLU A 6 -3.78 20.04 28.62
N PRO A 7 -3.93 19.52 27.39
CA PRO A 7 -2.95 18.57 26.86
C PRO A 7 -1.59 19.27 26.85
N PRO A 8 -0.49 18.53 27.13
CA PRO A 8 0.84 19.12 27.10
C PRO A 8 1.05 19.76 25.74
N GLY A 9 1.14 21.09 25.76
CA GLY A 9 1.38 21.86 24.56
C GLY A 9 2.61 21.30 23.86
N ASP A 10 2.54 21.09 22.54
CA ASP A 10 3.66 20.73 21.67
C ASP A 10 4.75 21.82 21.83
N GLU A 11 5.60 21.66 22.82
CA GLU A 11 6.73 22.55 23.08
C GLU A 11 7.72 22.36 21.93
N VAL A 12 7.62 23.22 20.91
CA VAL A 12 8.56 23.26 19.80
C VAL A 12 9.88 23.75 20.35
N ILE A 13 10.79 22.83 20.66
CA ILE A 13 12.15 23.13 21.11
C ILE A 13 12.87 23.78 19.91
N PRO A 14 13.23 25.08 19.98
CA PRO A 14 13.95 25.74 18.89
C PRO A 14 15.35 25.11 18.76
N PHE A 15 15.71 24.68 17.56
CA PHE A 15 17.07 24.19 17.28
C PHE A 15 18.10 25.31 17.46
N ASP A 16 19.20 25.01 18.17
CA ASP A 16 20.37 25.88 18.17
C ASP A 16 21.02 25.88 16.77
N SER A 17 21.63 27.00 16.37
CA SER A 17 22.27 27.15 15.06
C SER A 17 23.32 26.09 14.75
N GLY A 18 23.94 25.50 15.77
CA GLY A 18 24.89 24.39 15.66
C GLY A 18 24.23 23.05 15.28
N ASP A 19 22.94 22.86 15.56
CA ASP A 19 22.21 21.61 15.34
C ASP A 19 21.53 21.52 13.96
N VAL A 20 21.46 22.64 13.23
CA VAL A 20 20.81 22.72 11.91
C VAL A 20 21.35 21.69 10.90
N PRO A 21 22.68 21.48 10.73
CA PRO A 21 23.19 20.48 9.80
C PRO A 21 22.76 19.06 10.17
N HIS A 22 22.70 18.74 11.47
CA HIS A 22 22.23 17.45 11.95
C HIS A 22 20.73 17.23 11.66
N ALA A 23 19.89 18.23 11.89
CA ALA A 23 18.46 18.20 11.59
C ALA A 23 18.22 18.01 10.09
N LEU A 24 18.93 18.71 9.22
CA LEU A 24 18.83 18.55 7.78
C LEU A 24 19.26 17.14 7.32
N ALA A 25 20.34 16.58 7.89
CA ALA A 25 20.76 15.22 7.59
C ALA A 25 19.71 14.17 8.03
N GLN A 26 19.03 14.38 9.17
CA GLN A 26 17.95 13.51 9.61
C GLN A 26 16.72 13.61 8.70
N ILE A 27 16.33 14.82 8.28
CA ILE A 27 15.23 15.04 7.34
C ILE A 27 15.52 14.36 5.99
N ALA A 28 16.77 14.44 5.50
CA ALA A 28 17.18 13.77 4.28
C ALA A 28 17.04 12.24 4.40
N ARG A 29 17.48 11.65 5.52
CA ARG A 29 17.31 10.20 5.79
C ARG A 29 15.84 9.77 5.86
N LEU A 30 14.97 10.59 6.47
CA LEU A 30 13.53 10.34 6.48
C LEU A 30 12.95 10.38 5.06
N GLY A 31 13.43 11.30 4.21
CA GLY A 31 13.05 11.36 2.80
C GLY A 31 13.45 10.11 2.03
N GLU A 32 14.65 9.59 2.25
CA GLU A 32 15.11 8.32 1.67
C GLU A 32 14.26 7.14 2.16
N GLY A 33 13.94 7.09 3.45
CA GLY A 33 13.05 6.08 4.04
C GLY A 33 11.65 6.09 3.41
N LEU A 34 11.07 7.28 3.25
CA LEU A 34 9.78 7.45 2.57
C LEU A 34 9.83 6.94 1.13
N LYS A 35 10.87 7.28 0.38
CA LYS A 35 11.06 6.80 -0.99
C LYS A 35 11.15 5.27 -1.04
N ALA A 36 11.93 4.66 -0.14
CA ALA A 36 12.07 3.21 -0.07
C ALA A 36 10.73 2.51 0.20
N GLU A 37 9.86 3.05 1.08
CA GLU A 37 8.53 2.51 1.32
C GLU A 37 7.61 2.61 0.09
N PHE A 38 7.66 3.72 -0.65
CA PHE A 38 6.91 3.84 -1.92
C PHE A 38 7.39 2.84 -2.98
N ASP A 39 8.70 2.63 -3.10
CA ASP A 39 9.28 1.65 -4.02
C ASP A 39 8.86 0.21 -3.64
N LEU A 40 8.77 -0.10 -2.33
CA LEU A 40 8.24 -1.38 -1.84
C LEU A 40 6.77 -1.57 -2.19
N ILE A 41 5.92 -0.54 -2.04
CA ILE A 41 4.51 -0.61 -2.43
C ILE A 41 4.40 -0.87 -3.95
N ALA A 42 5.14 -0.12 -4.78
CA ALA A 42 5.16 -0.31 -6.22
C ALA A 42 5.63 -1.73 -6.60
N GLY A 43 6.65 -2.25 -5.93
CA GLY A 43 7.13 -3.62 -6.10
C GLY A 43 6.06 -4.66 -5.77
N ARG A 44 5.38 -4.52 -4.62
CA ARG A 44 4.28 -5.42 -4.20
C ARG A 44 3.13 -5.42 -5.20
N MET A 45 2.76 -4.22 -5.71
CA MET A 45 1.72 -4.09 -6.72
C MET A 45 2.10 -4.78 -8.03
N SER A 46 3.34 -4.60 -8.49
CA SER A 46 3.84 -5.25 -9.71
C SER A 46 3.81 -6.78 -9.57
N TRP A 47 4.27 -7.30 -8.43
CA TRP A 47 4.22 -8.72 -8.13
C TRP A 47 2.79 -9.26 -8.08
N LEU A 48 1.85 -8.52 -7.48
CA LEU A 48 0.44 -8.90 -7.46
C LEU A 48 -0.10 -9.05 -8.88
N VAL A 49 0.09 -8.04 -9.73
CA VAL A 49 -0.42 -8.06 -11.11
C VAL A 49 0.17 -9.23 -11.91
N ILE A 50 1.47 -9.50 -11.75
CA ILE A 50 2.12 -10.64 -12.42
C ILE A 50 1.55 -11.97 -11.93
N ALA A 51 1.49 -12.19 -10.61
CA ALA A 51 0.97 -13.42 -10.03
C ALA A 51 -0.49 -13.66 -10.41
N GLU A 52 -1.32 -12.64 -10.33
CA GLU A 52 -2.73 -12.69 -10.74
C GLU A 52 -2.88 -13.03 -12.23
N SER A 53 -2.03 -12.48 -13.10
CA SER A 53 -2.04 -12.81 -14.52
C SER A 53 -1.78 -14.29 -14.78
N PHE A 54 -0.85 -14.89 -14.04
CA PHE A 54 -0.60 -16.34 -14.13
C PHE A 54 -1.78 -17.17 -13.64
N ILE A 55 -2.39 -16.78 -12.50
CA ILE A 55 -3.55 -17.50 -11.94
C ILE A 55 -4.74 -17.36 -12.89
N PHE A 56 -4.99 -16.19 -13.47
CA PHE A 56 -6.02 -15.99 -14.49
C PHE A 56 -5.80 -16.84 -15.74
N SER A 57 -4.56 -16.91 -16.23
CA SER A 57 -4.22 -17.74 -17.37
C SER A 57 -4.47 -19.22 -17.09
N ALA A 58 -4.07 -19.70 -15.92
CA ALA A 58 -4.33 -21.07 -15.47
C ALA A 58 -5.83 -21.33 -15.36
N PHE A 59 -6.59 -20.43 -14.74
CA PHE A 59 -8.05 -20.54 -14.62
C PHE A 59 -8.74 -20.59 -15.97
N ALA A 60 -8.38 -19.69 -16.89
CA ALA A 60 -8.92 -19.68 -18.25
C ALA A 60 -8.65 -20.99 -19.00
N THR A 61 -7.44 -21.56 -18.83
CA THR A 61 -7.07 -22.87 -19.40
C THR A 61 -7.91 -23.98 -18.83
N VAL A 62 -8.13 -24.01 -17.51
CA VAL A 62 -8.98 -24.99 -16.86
C VAL A 62 -10.43 -24.89 -17.36
N MET A 63 -10.98 -23.68 -17.47
CA MET A 63 -12.34 -23.45 -17.96
C MET A 63 -12.50 -23.84 -19.44
N ALA A 64 -11.51 -23.59 -20.29
CA ALA A 64 -11.51 -24.01 -21.67
C ALA A 64 -11.47 -25.54 -21.79
N SER A 65 -10.68 -26.21 -20.95
CA SER A 65 -10.54 -27.68 -20.94
C SER A 65 -11.77 -28.38 -20.35
N TYR A 66 -12.51 -27.72 -19.46
CA TYR A 66 -13.73 -28.29 -18.86
C TYR A 66 -14.86 -28.47 -19.89
N ARG A 67 -14.90 -27.66 -20.94
CA ARG A 67 -15.89 -27.74 -22.03
C ARG A 67 -15.60 -28.87 -23.02
N SER A 68 -14.42 -29.43 -23.02
CA SER A 68 -14.07 -30.58 -23.85
C SER A 68 -14.19 -31.85 -23.01
N ASP A 69 -14.87 -32.90 -23.53
CA ASP A 69 -15.08 -34.21 -22.86
C ASP A 69 -13.74 -34.90 -22.50
N HIS A 70 -13.08 -34.40 -21.48
CA HIS A 70 -11.80 -34.94 -21.01
C HIS A 70 -11.97 -35.96 -19.87
N PRO A 71 -11.21 -37.06 -19.86
CA PRO A 71 -11.31 -38.13 -18.83
C PRO A 71 -10.83 -37.69 -17.44
N ARG A 72 -10.33 -36.44 -17.26
CA ARG A 72 -9.81 -35.90 -15.98
C ARG A 72 -10.71 -34.78 -15.37
N ILE A 73 -12.00 -34.88 -15.58
CA ILE A 73 -12.99 -33.88 -15.12
C ILE A 73 -12.86 -33.55 -13.62
N GLY A 74 -12.57 -34.55 -12.75
CA GLY A 74 -12.44 -34.33 -11.31
C GLY A 74 -11.28 -33.41 -10.91
N VAL A 75 -10.13 -33.49 -11.56
CA VAL A 75 -8.97 -32.63 -11.30
C VAL A 75 -9.23 -31.22 -11.81
N LEU A 76 -9.84 -31.08 -12.98
CA LEU A 76 -10.20 -29.79 -13.56
C LEU A 76 -11.23 -29.06 -12.69
N LEU A 77 -12.23 -29.78 -12.20
CA LEU A 77 -13.22 -29.22 -11.28
C LEU A 77 -12.57 -28.73 -9.99
N TYR A 78 -11.67 -29.52 -9.39
CA TYR A 78 -10.93 -29.11 -8.20
C TYR A 78 -10.11 -27.83 -8.45
N LEU A 79 -9.38 -27.74 -9.57
CA LEU A 79 -8.60 -26.56 -9.93
C LEU A 79 -9.50 -25.35 -10.18
N ALA A 80 -10.66 -25.52 -10.82
CA ALA A 80 -11.63 -24.44 -11.05
C ALA A 80 -12.11 -23.80 -9.73
N TRP A 81 -12.14 -24.59 -8.63
CA TRP A 81 -12.52 -24.08 -7.31
C TRP A 81 -11.34 -23.46 -6.57
N VAL A 82 -10.18 -24.10 -6.63
CA VAL A 82 -8.99 -23.68 -5.86
C VAL A 82 -8.39 -22.37 -6.39
N LEU A 83 -8.30 -22.21 -7.71
CA LEU A 83 -7.65 -21.04 -8.33
C LEU A 83 -8.29 -19.69 -7.90
N PRO A 84 -9.63 -19.52 -7.91
CA PRO A 84 -10.24 -18.29 -7.42
C PRO A 84 -9.95 -18.00 -5.94
N PHE A 85 -9.91 -19.05 -5.09
CA PHE A 85 -9.55 -18.88 -3.68
C PHE A 85 -8.10 -18.41 -3.52
N VAL A 86 -7.18 -18.98 -4.28
CA VAL A 86 -5.77 -18.56 -4.25
C VAL A 86 -5.63 -17.10 -4.69
N GLY A 87 -6.31 -16.70 -5.77
CA GLY A 87 -6.32 -15.31 -6.24
C GLY A 87 -6.91 -14.35 -5.18
N MET A 88 -8.08 -14.65 -4.61
CA MET A 88 -8.67 -13.86 -3.54
C MET A 88 -7.73 -13.73 -2.33
N PHE A 89 -7.14 -14.84 -1.90
CA PHE A 89 -6.22 -14.85 -0.76
C PHE A 89 -4.98 -14.00 -1.03
N LEU A 90 -4.38 -14.12 -2.21
CA LEU A 90 -3.23 -13.31 -2.61
C LEU A 90 -3.56 -11.81 -2.63
N ALA A 91 -4.71 -11.44 -3.21
CA ALA A 91 -5.18 -10.06 -3.24
C ALA A 91 -5.34 -9.48 -1.82
N VAL A 92 -5.92 -10.24 -0.88
CA VAL A 92 -6.08 -9.83 0.52
C VAL A 92 -4.73 -9.68 1.21
N CYS A 93 -3.81 -10.65 1.06
CA CYS A 93 -2.49 -10.59 1.67
C CYS A 93 -1.70 -9.35 1.22
N VAL A 94 -1.69 -9.06 -0.09
CA VAL A 94 -1.00 -7.89 -0.62
C VAL A 94 -1.69 -6.60 -0.17
N PHE A 95 -3.02 -6.57 -0.12
CA PHE A 95 -3.77 -5.41 0.37
C PHE A 95 -3.41 -5.07 1.82
N VAL A 96 -3.39 -6.07 2.71
CA VAL A 96 -2.98 -5.88 4.12
C VAL A 96 -1.54 -5.38 4.21
N ALA A 97 -0.62 -5.94 3.40
CA ALA A 97 0.77 -5.50 3.37
C ALA A 97 0.93 -4.05 2.87
N ILE A 98 0.08 -3.61 1.93
CA ILE A 98 0.04 -2.22 1.46
C ILE A 98 -0.49 -1.29 2.56
N LEU A 99 -1.58 -1.66 3.25
CA LEU A 99 -2.12 -0.87 4.36
C LEU A 99 -1.10 -0.69 5.48
N ALA A 100 -0.34 -1.74 5.81
CA ALA A 100 0.74 -1.66 6.80
C ALA A 100 1.85 -0.68 6.36
N ALA A 101 2.26 -0.71 5.09
CA ALA A 101 3.26 0.21 4.55
C ALA A 101 2.76 1.67 4.54
N LEU A 102 1.49 1.89 4.19
CA LEU A 102 0.89 3.24 4.22
C LEU A 102 0.83 3.81 5.64
N SER A 103 0.53 2.98 6.65
CA SER A 103 0.57 3.42 8.05
C SER A 103 1.99 3.79 8.52
N ALA A 104 3.02 3.07 8.06
CA ALA A 104 4.41 3.40 8.32
C ALA A 104 4.81 4.75 7.67
N ILE A 105 4.38 4.97 6.42
CA ILE A 105 4.59 6.23 5.70
C ILE A 105 3.97 7.42 6.47
N ASP A 106 2.74 7.27 6.98
CA ASP A 106 2.08 8.32 7.74
C ASP A 106 2.84 8.66 9.04
N THR A 107 3.37 7.65 9.72
CA THR A 107 4.21 7.84 10.90
C THR A 107 5.49 8.61 10.56
N LEU A 108 6.18 8.25 9.48
CA LEU A 108 7.39 8.93 9.02
C LEU A 108 7.10 10.39 8.60
N LYS A 109 5.96 10.65 7.97
CA LYS A 109 5.52 12.00 7.61
C LYS A 109 5.32 12.87 8.85
N VAL A 110 4.60 12.37 9.85
CA VAL A 110 4.39 13.09 11.11
C VAL A 110 5.71 13.40 11.79
N GLN A 111 6.64 12.46 11.82
CA GLN A 111 7.96 12.68 12.41
C GLN A 111 8.76 13.74 11.63
N ARG A 112 8.76 13.69 10.31
CA ARG A 112 9.39 14.70 9.45
C ARG A 112 8.81 16.08 9.69
N ASP A 113 7.48 16.18 9.73
CA ASP A 113 6.79 17.47 9.87
C ASP A 113 7.04 18.10 11.25
N ARG A 114 7.15 17.29 12.30
CA ARG A 114 7.59 17.75 13.64
C ARG A 114 9.01 18.32 13.61
N MET A 115 9.94 17.63 12.96
CA MET A 115 11.32 18.12 12.81
C MET A 115 11.39 19.40 12.00
N MET A 116 10.62 19.50 10.90
CA MET A 116 10.55 20.71 10.10
C MET A 116 9.94 21.90 10.86
N ALA A 117 8.97 21.66 11.75
CA ALA A 117 8.36 22.71 12.55
C ALA A 117 9.38 23.39 13.50
N GLY A 118 10.41 22.69 13.95
CA GLY A 118 11.49 23.21 14.78
C GLY A 118 12.53 24.04 14.02
N LEU A 119 12.59 23.96 12.67
CA LEU A 119 13.55 24.70 11.88
C LEU A 119 13.18 26.18 11.71
N PRO A 120 14.19 27.11 11.60
CA PRO A 120 13.96 28.50 11.28
C PRO A 120 13.17 28.68 9.98
N SER A 121 12.28 29.69 9.94
CA SER A 121 11.32 29.91 8.85
C SER A 121 11.97 30.02 7.45
N HIS A 122 13.17 30.54 7.35
CA HIS A 122 13.93 30.67 6.10
C HIS A 122 14.49 29.35 5.56
N LEU A 123 14.54 28.31 6.40
CA LEU A 123 14.95 26.95 6.02
C LEU A 123 13.74 26.02 5.80
N ARG A 124 12.55 26.46 6.18
CA ARG A 124 11.30 25.75 5.86
C ARG A 124 11.05 25.89 4.36
N ILE A 125 11.53 24.92 3.59
CA ILE A 125 11.22 24.88 2.17
C ILE A 125 9.72 24.62 2.05
N ASP A 126 9.01 25.49 1.32
CA ASP A 126 7.56 25.38 1.03
C ASP A 126 7.19 24.15 0.17
N LEU A 127 7.77 23.01 0.50
CA LEU A 127 7.46 21.71 -0.11
C LEU A 127 6.07 21.20 0.26
N ILE A 128 5.44 21.78 1.27
CA ILE A 128 4.21 21.24 1.89
C ILE A 128 2.97 21.49 1.04
N ALA A 129 2.86 22.62 0.35
CA ALA A 129 1.63 22.99 -0.35
C ALA A 129 1.38 22.24 -1.67
N ALA A 130 2.45 21.79 -2.36
CA ALA A 130 2.31 21.10 -3.66
C ALA A 130 2.12 19.59 -3.55
N GLN A 131 2.39 19.00 -2.39
CA GLN A 131 2.56 17.56 -2.23
C GLN A 131 1.25 16.82 -1.89
N SER A 132 0.33 17.42 -1.11
CA SER A 132 -0.85 16.72 -0.59
C SER A 132 -1.83 16.23 -1.67
N ARG A 133 -2.06 16.99 -2.72
CA ARG A 133 -3.01 16.64 -3.78
C ARG A 133 -2.45 15.61 -4.76
N LYS A 134 -1.15 15.68 -5.07
CA LYS A 134 -0.47 14.70 -5.95
C LYS A 134 -0.29 13.33 -5.29
N GLU A 135 -0.07 13.31 -3.98
CA GLU A 135 0.12 12.07 -3.22
C GLU A 135 -1.15 11.20 -3.19
N TRP A 136 -2.34 11.80 -3.10
CA TRP A 136 -3.59 11.06 -3.11
C TRP A 136 -3.80 10.29 -4.43
N TRP A 137 -3.52 10.94 -5.58
CA TRP A 137 -3.62 10.29 -6.90
C TRP A 137 -2.57 9.20 -7.08
N GLY A 138 -1.37 9.38 -6.53
CA GLY A 138 -0.30 8.37 -6.58
C GLY A 138 -0.64 7.09 -5.81
N ASN A 139 -1.37 7.20 -4.71
CA ASN A 139 -1.74 6.07 -3.86
C ASN A 139 -3.06 5.39 -4.28
N LEU A 140 -3.84 6.01 -5.17
CA LEU A 140 -5.14 5.50 -5.60
C LEU A 140 -5.06 4.07 -6.17
N PRO A 141 -4.09 3.70 -7.02
CA PRO A 141 -3.97 2.33 -7.51
C PRO A 141 -3.78 1.31 -6.38
N ALA A 142 -3.01 1.67 -5.34
CA ALA A 142 -2.74 0.79 -4.21
C ALA A 142 -4.00 0.47 -3.39
N TYR A 143 -4.95 1.39 -3.33
CA TYR A 143 -6.25 1.18 -2.66
C TYR A 143 -7.29 0.48 -3.53
N VAL A 144 -7.23 0.65 -4.85
CA VAL A 144 -8.28 0.21 -5.76
C VAL A 144 -8.00 -1.16 -6.38
N ILE A 145 -6.74 -1.42 -6.79
CA ILE A 145 -6.42 -2.63 -7.56
C ILE A 145 -6.64 -3.92 -6.75
N PRO A 146 -6.15 -4.08 -5.49
CA PRO A 146 -6.35 -5.33 -4.77
C PRO A 146 -7.83 -5.65 -4.47
N PRO A 147 -8.68 -4.70 -4.01
CA PRO A 147 -10.11 -4.97 -3.85
C PRO A 147 -10.81 -5.29 -5.17
N LEU A 148 -10.41 -4.65 -6.28
CA LEU A 148 -10.96 -4.93 -7.59
C LEU A 148 -10.63 -6.38 -8.02
N LEU A 149 -9.40 -6.82 -7.86
CA LEU A 149 -8.97 -8.19 -8.14
C LEU A 149 -9.73 -9.19 -7.29
N PHE A 150 -9.92 -8.90 -6.00
CA PHE A 150 -10.73 -9.72 -5.11
C PHE A 150 -12.16 -9.89 -5.64
N LEU A 151 -12.81 -8.79 -6.07
CA LEU A 151 -14.16 -8.83 -6.63
C LEU A 151 -14.22 -9.63 -7.94
N VAL A 152 -13.22 -9.49 -8.81
CA VAL A 152 -13.13 -10.26 -10.05
C VAL A 152 -13.03 -11.76 -9.75
N TRP A 153 -12.24 -12.17 -8.76
CA TRP A 153 -12.13 -13.56 -8.35
C TRP A 153 -13.40 -14.07 -7.67
N ALA A 154 -14.07 -13.25 -6.87
CA ALA A 154 -15.36 -13.60 -6.28
C ALA A 154 -16.41 -13.86 -7.39
N ALA A 155 -16.44 -13.02 -8.42
CA ALA A 155 -17.30 -13.22 -9.58
C ALA A 155 -16.92 -14.48 -10.38
N ALA A 156 -15.61 -14.73 -10.60
CA ALA A 156 -15.12 -15.94 -11.26
C ALA A 156 -15.49 -17.22 -10.48
N TYR A 157 -15.42 -17.16 -9.15
CA TYR A 157 -15.85 -18.25 -8.28
C TYR A 157 -17.35 -18.56 -8.43
N VAL A 158 -18.19 -17.53 -8.36
CA VAL A 158 -19.64 -17.68 -8.55
C VAL A 158 -19.96 -18.29 -9.91
N PHE A 159 -19.26 -17.83 -10.96
CA PHE A 159 -19.43 -18.36 -12.32
C PHE A 159 -18.99 -19.81 -12.45
N ALA A 160 -17.93 -20.24 -11.72
CA ALA A 160 -17.46 -21.62 -11.74
C ALA A 160 -18.39 -22.59 -10.99
N VAL A 161 -19.22 -22.08 -10.07
CA VAL A 161 -20.16 -22.86 -9.24
C VAL A 161 -21.55 -22.97 -9.87
N SER A 162 -21.95 -21.98 -10.68
CA SER A 162 -23.24 -21.93 -11.38
C SER A 162 -23.23 -22.79 -12.65
#